data_5aa59cb2453a82bbd649b6c85c2149d9
#
_entry.id   5aa59cb2453a82bbd649b6c85c2149d9
#
_cell.length_a   1.000
_cell.length_b   1.000
_cell.length_c   1.000
_cell.angle_alpha   90.00
_cell.angle_beta   90.00
_cell.angle_gamma   90.00
#
_symmetry.space_group_name_H-M   'P 1'
#
loop_
_entity.id
_entity.type
_entity.pdbx_description
1 polymer ?
#
loop_
_entity_poly.entity_id
_entity_poly.type
_entity_poly.pdbx_seq_one_letter_code
_entity_poly.pdbx_strand_id
1 'polypeptide(L)'
;MTVTVGHDSSKTRKTLTAGGQSVSYYSIPAAEAAGLGEFTRLPAALKVVLENMLRFEDGKTVSVDDIKAFSDWGKLAGKNPREIAYRPARVLMQDFTGVPAVVDLAAMRDGIKGLGGDAQRINPLAPVDLVIDHSVMIDEFGTPRAFQANVDREYERNMERYVFLKWGQNAFNNFRVVPPGTGICHQVNLEYLAQTVWSDTDQDGIMVAYPDTLVGTDSHTTMVNGLAVLGWGVGGIEAEAAMLGQPVSMLIPEVVGFKLTGEMIEGTTATDLVLKVVQMLRKHGVVNKFVEFYGEGLDRLPLADRATIANMAPEYGATCGFFPIDNETIRYLRNTGRDEGRIALVEAYAKANGMWRDASYDPIYTSTLSLDMGTIVPAISGPKRPQDYLP
;
A
#
# COMPACT_ATOMS: atom_id res chain seq x y z
N MET A 1 0.14 -9.23 17.16
CA MET A 1 0.48 -7.83 17.50
C MET A 1 -0.75 -7.15 18.10
N THR A 2 -0.60 -6.00 18.69
CA THR A 2 -1.75 -5.26 19.21
C THR A 2 -1.89 -3.96 18.43
N VAL A 3 -3.05 -3.74 17.81
CA VAL A 3 -3.37 -2.47 17.15
C VAL A 3 -4.06 -1.55 18.14
N THR A 4 -3.59 -0.31 18.24
CA THR A 4 -4.30 0.71 19.04
C THR A 4 -5.43 1.28 18.18
N VAL A 5 -6.66 1.27 18.72
CA VAL A 5 -7.83 1.88 18.09
C VAL A 5 -8.33 3.06 18.89
N GLY A 6 -9.06 3.96 18.24
CA GLY A 6 -9.62 5.16 18.85
C GLY A 6 -10.88 4.91 19.66
N HIS A 7 -11.65 5.99 19.92
CA HIS A 7 -12.79 5.99 20.84
C HIS A 7 -14.08 5.47 20.21
N ASP A 8 -14.18 5.46 18.88
CA ASP A 8 -15.42 5.13 18.15
C ASP A 8 -16.65 5.88 18.69
N SER A 9 -16.53 7.18 18.85
CA SER A 9 -17.58 8.03 19.45
C SER A 9 -18.90 7.95 18.68
N SER A 10 -18.86 7.63 17.39
CA SER A 10 -20.00 7.48 16.50
C SER A 10 -20.54 6.04 16.39
N LYS A 11 -19.98 5.09 17.13
CA LYS A 11 -20.42 3.67 17.17
C LYS A 11 -20.45 2.98 15.81
N THR A 12 -19.41 3.20 15.03
CA THR A 12 -19.25 2.65 13.68
C THR A 12 -18.67 1.23 13.69
N ARG A 13 -18.12 0.79 14.80
CA ARG A 13 -17.58 -0.56 14.98
C ARG A 13 -18.69 -1.61 14.88
N LYS A 14 -18.51 -2.60 14.02
CA LYS A 14 -19.43 -3.71 13.75
C LYS A 14 -18.69 -5.03 13.80
N THR A 15 -19.43 -6.12 13.76
CA THR A 15 -18.91 -7.49 13.71
C THR A 15 -19.14 -8.07 12.33
N LEU A 16 -18.14 -8.78 11.81
CA LEU A 16 -18.16 -9.50 10.54
C LEU A 16 -17.76 -10.95 10.80
N THR A 17 -18.50 -11.90 10.24
CA THR A 17 -18.12 -13.32 10.27
C THR A 17 -17.69 -13.74 8.88
N ALA A 18 -16.45 -14.21 8.77
CA ALA A 18 -15.88 -14.69 7.51
C ALA A 18 -14.80 -15.74 7.78
N GLY A 19 -14.68 -16.75 6.90
CA GLY A 19 -13.67 -17.80 7.05
C GLY A 19 -13.73 -18.57 8.38
N GLY A 20 -14.91 -18.68 8.98
CA GLY A 20 -15.09 -19.33 10.29
C GLY A 20 -14.66 -18.50 11.50
N GLN A 21 -14.23 -17.23 11.30
CA GLN A 21 -13.81 -16.32 12.35
C GLN A 21 -14.78 -15.15 12.47
N SER A 22 -14.94 -14.63 13.68
CA SER A 22 -15.69 -13.41 13.97
C SER A 22 -14.68 -12.31 14.29
N VAL A 23 -14.73 -11.22 13.52
CA VAL A 23 -13.84 -10.05 13.68
C VAL A 23 -14.67 -8.79 13.81
N SER A 24 -14.16 -7.81 14.52
CA SER A 24 -14.72 -6.46 14.48
C SER A 24 -14.10 -5.65 13.34
N TYR A 25 -14.78 -4.63 12.87
CA TYR A 25 -14.29 -3.70 11.85
C TYR A 25 -15.01 -2.36 11.96
N TYR A 26 -14.44 -1.31 11.40
CA TYR A 26 -15.06 0.02 11.34
C TYR A 26 -15.84 0.16 10.04
N SER A 27 -17.15 0.33 10.17
CA SER A 27 -18.10 0.25 9.05
C SER A 27 -18.38 1.62 8.46
N ILE A 28 -18.05 1.82 7.19
CA ILE A 28 -18.38 3.03 6.43
C ILE A 28 -19.90 3.20 6.30
N PRO A 29 -20.70 2.16 5.96
CA PRO A 29 -22.18 2.30 5.98
C PRO A 29 -22.75 2.66 7.36
N ALA A 30 -22.15 2.18 8.46
CA ALA A 30 -22.57 2.59 9.79
C ALA A 30 -22.23 4.06 10.09
N ALA A 31 -21.13 4.57 9.55
CA ALA A 31 -20.77 5.99 9.66
C ALA A 31 -21.79 6.88 8.90
N GLU A 32 -22.25 6.47 7.73
CA GLU A 32 -23.35 7.14 7.00
C GLU A 32 -24.64 7.12 7.82
N ALA A 33 -25.04 5.95 8.34
CA ALA A 33 -26.24 5.80 9.17
C ALA A 33 -26.17 6.62 10.47
N ALA A 34 -24.97 6.87 11.01
CA ALA A 34 -24.73 7.74 12.15
C ALA A 34 -24.77 9.24 11.79
N GLY A 35 -24.98 9.60 10.52
CA GLY A 35 -25.09 10.99 10.08
C GLY A 35 -23.75 11.70 9.91
N LEU A 36 -22.63 10.96 9.77
CA LEU A 36 -21.32 11.55 9.55
C LEU A 36 -21.13 12.11 8.15
N GLY A 37 -21.93 11.64 7.17
CA GLY A 37 -21.88 12.12 5.79
C GLY A 37 -22.29 11.06 4.78
N GLU A 38 -22.11 11.36 3.51
CA GLU A 38 -22.35 10.46 2.37
C GLU A 38 -21.01 9.98 1.83
N PHE A 39 -20.74 8.67 1.89
CA PHE A 39 -19.46 8.07 1.55
C PHE A 39 -19.55 7.00 0.46
N THR A 40 -20.74 6.55 0.14
CA THR A 40 -21.00 5.45 -0.81
C THR A 40 -20.28 5.65 -2.14
N ARG A 41 -20.28 6.88 -2.69
CA ARG A 41 -19.64 7.21 -3.97
C ARG A 41 -18.22 7.74 -3.87
N LEU A 42 -17.57 7.62 -2.71
CA LEU A 42 -16.12 7.90 -2.64
C LEU A 42 -15.33 6.84 -3.41
N PRO A 43 -14.20 7.23 -4.04
CA PRO A 43 -13.24 6.27 -4.58
C PRO A 43 -12.78 5.26 -3.53
N ALA A 44 -12.49 4.03 -3.93
CA ALA A 44 -12.07 2.97 -2.99
C ALA A 44 -10.79 3.36 -2.23
N ALA A 45 -9.84 4.02 -2.88
CA ALA A 45 -8.64 4.54 -2.23
C ALA A 45 -8.99 5.50 -1.08
N LEU A 46 -9.99 6.37 -1.24
CA LEU A 46 -10.43 7.27 -0.17
C LEU A 46 -11.25 6.57 0.91
N LYS A 47 -11.98 5.49 0.56
CA LYS A 47 -12.64 4.66 1.57
C LYS A 47 -11.63 3.99 2.50
N VAL A 48 -10.48 3.58 1.98
CA VAL A 48 -9.35 3.07 2.79
C VAL A 48 -8.86 4.14 3.77
N VAL A 49 -8.69 5.39 3.31
CA VAL A 49 -8.26 6.49 4.17
C VAL A 49 -9.36 6.87 5.18
N LEU A 50 -10.62 6.88 4.77
CA LEU A 50 -11.76 7.13 5.68
C LEU A 50 -11.87 6.07 6.78
N GLU A 51 -11.70 4.78 6.45
CA GLU A 51 -11.65 3.71 7.45
C GLU A 51 -10.56 3.96 8.48
N ASN A 52 -9.37 4.39 8.03
CA ASN A 52 -8.28 4.76 8.91
C ASN A 52 -8.69 5.87 9.88
N MET A 53 -9.39 6.90 9.42
CA MET A 53 -9.91 7.96 10.30
C MET A 53 -10.95 7.42 11.30
N LEU A 54 -11.88 6.56 10.86
CA LEU A 54 -12.86 5.94 11.75
C LEU A 54 -12.19 5.11 12.84
N ARG A 55 -11.18 4.34 12.48
CA ARG A 55 -10.46 3.44 13.39
C ARG A 55 -9.60 4.18 14.40
N PHE A 56 -9.03 5.34 14.05
CA PHE A 56 -8.14 6.13 14.91
C PHE A 56 -8.77 7.40 15.49
N GLU A 57 -10.10 7.56 15.38
CA GLU A 57 -10.81 8.71 15.98
C GLU A 57 -10.57 8.76 17.49
N ASP A 58 -9.84 9.77 17.95
CA ASP A 58 -9.45 9.98 19.34
C ASP A 58 -9.80 11.38 19.90
N GLY A 59 -10.45 12.20 19.05
CA GLY A 59 -10.82 13.58 19.37
C GLY A 59 -9.63 14.54 19.50
N LYS A 60 -8.40 14.09 19.20
CA LYS A 60 -7.16 14.88 19.29
C LYS A 60 -6.42 14.92 17.98
N THR A 61 -5.90 13.76 17.53
CA THR A 61 -5.18 13.63 16.23
C THR A 61 -6.14 13.39 15.09
N VAL A 62 -7.24 12.69 15.34
CA VAL A 62 -8.34 12.46 14.40
C VAL A 62 -9.65 12.82 15.10
N SER A 63 -10.33 13.81 14.57
CA SER A 63 -11.62 14.29 15.05
C SER A 63 -12.77 13.78 14.19
N VAL A 64 -13.99 13.88 14.70
CA VAL A 64 -15.22 13.62 13.92
C VAL A 64 -15.33 14.56 12.71
N ASP A 65 -14.81 15.78 12.79
CA ASP A 65 -14.82 16.71 11.66
C ASP A 65 -13.86 16.30 10.54
N ASP A 66 -12.79 15.59 10.86
CA ASP A 66 -11.90 15.00 9.84
C ASP A 66 -12.61 13.89 9.06
N ILE A 67 -13.45 13.10 9.74
CA ILE A 67 -14.31 12.09 9.11
C ILE A 67 -15.35 12.74 8.20
N LYS A 68 -16.05 13.78 8.68
CA LYS A 68 -17.07 14.51 7.91
C LYS A 68 -16.50 15.19 6.65
N ALA A 69 -15.23 15.58 6.69
CA ALA A 69 -14.56 16.21 5.55
C ALA A 69 -14.53 15.33 4.29
N PHE A 70 -14.62 14.00 4.42
CA PHE A 70 -14.74 13.09 3.29
C PHE A 70 -16.10 13.21 2.57
N SER A 71 -17.18 13.52 3.28
CA SER A 71 -18.46 13.84 2.65
C SER A 71 -18.39 15.15 1.87
N ASP A 72 -17.74 16.17 2.41
CA ASP A 72 -17.53 17.43 1.71
C ASP A 72 -16.60 17.25 0.50
N TRP A 73 -15.60 16.39 0.61
CA TRP A 73 -14.77 15.99 -0.54
C TRP A 73 -15.63 15.40 -1.67
N GLY A 74 -16.56 14.50 -1.35
CA GLY A 74 -17.48 13.92 -2.32
C GLY A 74 -18.36 14.95 -3.03
N LYS A 75 -18.89 15.93 -2.30
CA LYS A 75 -19.71 17.02 -2.86
C LYS A 75 -18.91 17.96 -3.77
N LEU A 76 -17.66 18.20 -3.45
CA LEU A 76 -16.78 19.17 -4.11
C LEU A 76 -15.77 18.51 -5.06
N ALA A 77 -15.84 17.18 -5.22
CA ALA A 77 -14.91 16.38 -6.02
C ALA A 77 -13.42 16.71 -5.70
N GLY A 78 -13.10 16.78 -4.41
CA GLY A 78 -11.73 17.00 -3.95
C GLY A 78 -11.22 18.44 -3.94
N LYS A 79 -12.05 19.42 -4.27
CA LYS A 79 -11.62 20.83 -4.32
C LYS A 79 -11.58 21.56 -2.98
N ASN A 80 -11.80 20.83 -1.88
CA ASN A 80 -11.72 21.37 -0.52
C ASN A 80 -10.65 20.60 0.27
N PRO A 81 -9.37 20.99 0.22
CA PRO A 81 -8.30 20.28 0.89
C PRO A 81 -8.47 20.42 2.42
N ARG A 82 -8.47 19.29 3.11
CA ARG A 82 -8.39 19.21 4.56
C ARG A 82 -7.19 18.36 4.95
N GLU A 83 -6.41 18.83 5.91
CA GLU A 83 -5.31 18.07 6.50
C GLU A 83 -5.85 17.01 7.45
N ILE A 84 -5.30 15.81 7.35
CA ILE A 84 -5.64 14.64 8.16
C ILE A 84 -4.38 13.96 8.69
N ALA A 85 -4.53 13.20 9.77
CA ALA A 85 -3.47 12.44 10.42
C ALA A 85 -3.62 10.93 10.09
N TYR A 86 -3.00 10.49 9.01
CA TYR A 86 -3.07 9.12 8.51
C TYR A 86 -2.04 8.20 9.16
N ARG A 87 -2.42 6.96 9.50
CA ARG A 87 -1.52 5.95 10.10
C ARG A 87 -1.46 4.71 9.21
N PRO A 88 -0.34 4.46 8.50
CA PRO A 88 -0.16 3.22 7.75
C PRO A 88 -0.15 2.01 8.69
N ALA A 89 -0.66 0.88 8.21
CA ALA A 89 -0.71 -0.35 9.01
C ALA A 89 0.68 -0.96 9.22
N ARG A 90 1.61 -0.73 8.31
CA ARG A 90 2.99 -1.25 8.37
C ARG A 90 3.96 -0.39 7.56
N VAL A 91 5.26 -0.67 7.72
CA VAL A 91 6.35 -0.03 6.99
C VAL A 91 7.13 -1.08 6.21
N LEU A 92 7.43 -0.81 4.95
CA LEU A 92 8.28 -1.64 4.11
C LEU A 92 9.61 -0.94 3.84
N MET A 93 10.70 -1.66 3.97
CA MET A 93 12.04 -1.15 3.68
C MET A 93 12.80 -2.11 2.77
N GLN A 94 13.69 -1.58 1.97
CA GLN A 94 14.77 -2.33 1.34
C GLN A 94 16.08 -2.06 2.06
N ASP A 95 17.13 -2.82 1.77
CA ASP A 95 18.33 -2.83 2.60
C ASP A 95 19.25 -1.60 2.44
N PHE A 96 19.15 -0.80 1.36
CA PHE A 96 19.96 0.41 1.26
C PHE A 96 19.39 1.57 2.08
N THR A 97 18.10 1.80 2.01
CA THR A 97 17.42 2.87 2.75
C THR A 97 16.96 2.44 4.13
N GLY A 98 16.77 1.12 4.35
CA GLY A 98 16.33 0.58 5.63
C GLY A 98 17.42 0.45 6.68
N VAL A 99 18.68 0.17 6.28
CA VAL A 99 19.79 0.08 7.23
C VAL A 99 19.98 1.39 8.01
N PRO A 100 20.01 2.57 7.39
CA PRO A 100 20.07 3.85 8.13
C PRO A 100 18.95 4.00 9.16
N ALA A 101 17.70 3.66 8.81
CA ALA A 101 16.59 3.73 9.74
C ALA A 101 16.75 2.81 10.96
N VAL A 102 17.30 1.61 10.78
CA VAL A 102 17.63 0.70 11.91
C VAL A 102 18.78 1.24 12.74
N VAL A 103 19.77 1.91 12.13
CA VAL A 103 20.86 2.60 12.84
C VAL A 103 20.29 3.71 13.72
N ASP A 104 19.34 4.49 13.23
CA ASP A 104 18.69 5.56 13.99
C ASP A 104 17.90 5.01 15.18
N LEU A 105 17.17 3.90 15.01
CA LEU A 105 16.53 3.22 16.15
C LEU A 105 17.55 2.74 17.20
N ALA A 106 18.69 2.24 16.78
CA ALA A 106 19.77 1.84 17.69
C ALA A 106 20.36 3.05 18.42
N ALA A 107 20.60 4.15 17.72
CA ALA A 107 21.07 5.41 18.30
C ALA A 107 20.05 6.01 19.29
N MET A 108 18.77 5.91 19.02
CA MET A 108 17.70 6.31 19.95
C MET A 108 17.74 5.48 21.26
N ARG A 109 18.05 4.17 21.18
CA ARG A 109 18.26 3.33 22.37
C ARG A 109 19.44 3.81 23.21
N ASP A 110 20.56 4.14 22.57
CA ASP A 110 21.70 4.70 23.28
C ASP A 110 21.37 6.07 23.89
N GLY A 111 20.68 6.92 23.16
CA GLY A 111 20.23 8.22 23.66
C GLY A 111 19.33 8.12 24.89
N ILE A 112 18.28 7.27 24.85
CA ILE A 112 17.38 7.11 26.00
C ILE A 112 18.09 6.50 27.21
N LYS A 113 19.00 5.56 26.99
CA LYS A 113 19.84 4.99 28.04
C LYS A 113 20.76 6.04 28.68
N GLY A 114 21.36 6.92 27.88
CA GLY A 114 22.14 8.05 28.35
C GLY A 114 21.36 9.04 29.23
N LEU A 115 20.05 9.14 29.00
CA LEU A 115 19.11 9.92 29.80
C LEU A 115 18.56 9.17 31.03
N GLY A 116 19.05 7.95 31.32
CA GLY A 116 18.59 7.12 32.44
C GLY A 116 17.26 6.37 32.19
N GLY A 117 16.78 6.33 30.92
CA GLY A 117 15.58 5.62 30.53
C GLY A 117 15.84 4.17 30.10
N ASP A 118 14.76 3.42 29.88
CA ASP A 118 14.81 2.04 29.42
C ASP A 118 14.89 1.99 27.88
N ALA A 119 16.00 1.43 27.35
CA ALA A 119 16.25 1.26 25.93
C ALA A 119 15.16 0.39 25.23
N GLN A 120 14.51 -0.52 25.97
CA GLN A 120 13.43 -1.36 25.42
C GLN A 120 12.16 -0.60 25.07
N ARG A 121 12.05 0.66 25.46
CA ARG A 121 10.95 1.54 25.04
C ARG A 121 11.05 1.95 23.57
N ILE A 122 12.24 1.84 22.97
CA ILE A 122 12.44 2.13 21.55
C ILE A 122 12.25 0.84 20.76
N ASN A 123 11.09 0.70 20.17
CA ASN A 123 10.70 -0.38 19.26
C ASN A 123 9.74 0.17 18.21
N PRO A 124 9.69 -0.39 17.01
CA PRO A 124 8.61 -0.09 16.07
C PRO A 124 7.23 -0.39 16.67
N LEU A 125 6.33 0.58 16.64
CA LEU A 125 4.94 0.44 17.07
C LEU A 125 4.05 -0.10 15.93
N ALA A 126 4.46 0.10 14.67
CA ALA A 126 3.88 -0.55 13.50
C ALA A 126 4.78 -1.71 13.06
N PRO A 127 4.25 -2.77 12.44
CA PRO A 127 5.05 -3.83 11.82
C PRO A 127 6.00 -3.27 10.77
N VAL A 128 7.24 -3.74 10.79
CA VAL A 128 8.27 -3.35 9.82
C VAL A 128 8.84 -4.59 9.15
N ASP A 129 8.79 -4.62 7.83
CA ASP A 129 9.46 -5.63 7.00
C ASP A 129 10.60 -4.97 6.23
N LEU A 130 11.82 -5.49 6.39
CA LEU A 130 12.97 -5.12 5.58
C LEU A 130 13.35 -6.28 4.67
N VAL A 131 13.32 -6.05 3.36
CA VAL A 131 13.69 -7.06 2.35
C VAL A 131 15.07 -6.74 1.82
N ILE A 132 15.96 -7.74 1.87
CA ILE A 132 17.31 -7.62 1.33
C ILE A 132 17.27 -7.98 -0.16
N ASP A 133 17.42 -7.00 -1.03
CA ASP A 133 17.42 -7.20 -2.48
C ASP A 133 18.34 -6.21 -3.24
N HIS A 134 18.43 -4.96 -2.81
CA HIS A 134 19.18 -3.91 -3.51
C HIS A 134 20.69 -4.09 -3.41
N SER A 135 21.21 -4.79 -2.41
CA SER A 135 22.63 -5.13 -2.29
C SER A 135 23.04 -6.36 -3.10
N VAL A 136 22.08 -7.11 -3.63
CA VAL A 136 22.34 -8.33 -4.41
C VAL A 136 22.79 -7.95 -5.81
N MET A 137 23.98 -8.45 -6.20
CA MET A 137 24.59 -8.20 -7.51
C MET A 137 24.89 -9.52 -8.23
N ILE A 138 24.76 -9.52 -9.53
CA ILE A 138 25.14 -10.65 -10.37
C ILE A 138 26.50 -10.37 -10.99
N ASP A 139 27.55 -11.08 -10.51
CA ASP A 139 28.91 -10.99 -10.99
C ASP A 139 29.23 -12.06 -12.02
N GLU A 140 28.68 -13.26 -11.85
CA GLU A 140 28.87 -14.40 -12.76
C GLU A 140 27.53 -14.89 -13.28
N PHE A 141 27.51 -15.33 -14.52
CA PHE A 141 26.29 -15.80 -15.21
C PHE A 141 26.60 -16.91 -16.23
N GLY A 142 25.56 -17.62 -16.65
CA GLY A 142 25.63 -18.58 -17.77
C GLY A 142 26.44 -19.85 -17.49
N THR A 143 26.84 -20.11 -16.25
CA THR A 143 27.60 -21.31 -15.86
C THR A 143 26.96 -22.01 -14.68
N PRO A 144 27.15 -23.34 -14.50
CA PRO A 144 26.63 -24.06 -13.33
C PRO A 144 27.18 -23.54 -11.96
N ARG A 145 28.30 -22.84 -11.95
CA ARG A 145 28.95 -22.30 -10.75
C ARG A 145 28.46 -20.88 -10.43
N ALA A 146 27.82 -20.19 -11.36
CA ALA A 146 27.49 -18.77 -11.22
C ALA A 146 26.63 -18.49 -9.97
N PHE A 147 25.65 -19.32 -9.68
CA PHE A 147 24.80 -19.15 -8.50
C PHE A 147 25.61 -19.10 -7.20
N GLN A 148 26.44 -20.15 -6.95
CA GLN A 148 27.22 -20.21 -5.72
C GLN A 148 28.28 -19.09 -5.65
N ALA A 149 28.93 -18.77 -6.77
CA ALA A 149 29.91 -17.68 -6.82
C ALA A 149 29.28 -16.32 -6.50
N ASN A 150 28.07 -16.05 -6.97
CA ASN A 150 27.35 -14.82 -6.64
C ASN A 150 26.96 -14.77 -5.16
N VAL A 151 26.47 -15.87 -4.59
CA VAL A 151 26.14 -15.97 -3.14
C VAL A 151 27.38 -15.70 -2.29
N ASP A 152 28.50 -16.34 -2.61
CA ASP A 152 29.75 -16.18 -1.84
C ASP A 152 30.23 -14.72 -1.86
N ARG A 153 30.19 -14.07 -3.03
CA ARG A 153 30.57 -12.65 -3.18
C ARG A 153 29.58 -11.71 -2.50
N GLU A 154 28.31 -12.02 -2.54
CA GLU A 154 27.28 -11.24 -1.85
C GLU A 154 27.55 -11.20 -0.35
N TYR A 155 27.75 -12.35 0.27
CA TYR A 155 28.09 -12.42 1.69
C TYR A 155 29.43 -11.78 2.03
N GLU A 156 30.46 -11.95 1.20
CA GLU A 156 31.76 -11.27 1.38
C GLU A 156 31.59 -9.73 1.40
N ARG A 157 30.81 -9.17 0.48
CA ARG A 157 30.60 -7.72 0.37
C ARG A 157 29.71 -7.14 1.47
N ASN A 158 28.69 -7.89 1.89
CA ASN A 158 27.61 -7.39 2.73
C ASN A 158 27.57 -7.99 4.14
N MET A 159 28.58 -8.76 4.55
CA MET A 159 28.61 -9.46 5.84
C MET A 159 28.30 -8.51 7.01
N GLU A 160 28.94 -7.35 7.06
CA GLU A 160 28.72 -6.37 8.12
C GLU A 160 27.27 -5.88 8.16
N ARG A 161 26.68 -5.57 7.02
CA ARG A 161 25.25 -5.19 6.88
C ARG A 161 24.34 -6.32 7.37
N TYR A 162 24.59 -7.55 6.97
CA TYR A 162 23.74 -8.69 7.30
C TYR A 162 23.82 -9.07 8.78
N VAL A 163 25.00 -8.98 9.37
CA VAL A 163 25.19 -9.15 10.82
C VAL A 163 24.40 -8.07 11.59
N PHE A 164 24.48 -6.82 11.17
CA PHE A 164 23.75 -5.72 11.77
C PHE A 164 22.22 -5.91 11.67
N LEU A 165 21.72 -6.27 10.49
CA LEU A 165 20.27 -6.52 10.28
C LEU A 165 19.79 -7.73 11.09
N LYS A 166 20.59 -8.78 11.18
CA LYS A 166 20.30 -9.94 12.03
C LYS A 166 20.24 -9.59 13.51
N TRP A 167 21.13 -8.72 13.95
CA TRP A 167 21.08 -8.15 15.31
C TRP A 167 19.77 -7.36 15.49
N GLY A 168 19.43 -6.47 14.56
CA GLY A 168 18.21 -5.65 14.60
C GLY A 168 16.94 -6.50 14.71
N GLN A 169 16.83 -7.56 13.91
CA GLN A 169 15.69 -8.50 13.98
C GLN A 169 15.53 -9.14 15.37
N ASN A 170 16.62 -9.38 16.09
CA ASN A 170 16.59 -9.96 17.43
C ASN A 170 16.41 -8.90 18.53
N ALA A 171 16.86 -7.67 18.26
CA ALA A 171 16.87 -6.58 19.22
C ALA A 171 15.55 -5.81 19.29
N PHE A 172 14.87 -5.66 18.15
CA PHE A 172 13.62 -4.89 18.04
C PHE A 172 12.40 -5.80 17.89
N ASN A 173 11.35 -5.47 18.64
CA ASN A 173 10.03 -6.04 18.42
C ASN A 173 9.42 -5.45 17.13
N ASN A 174 8.50 -6.19 16.49
CA ASN A 174 7.82 -5.78 15.26
C ASN A 174 8.76 -5.49 14.07
N PHE A 175 9.98 -5.97 14.09
CA PHE A 175 10.94 -5.83 13.02
C PHE A 175 11.34 -7.20 12.45
N ARG A 176 11.10 -7.39 11.16
CA ARG A 176 11.40 -8.64 10.45
C ARG A 176 12.31 -8.35 9.26
N VAL A 177 13.30 -9.22 9.07
CA VAL A 177 14.21 -9.16 7.92
C VAL A 177 13.93 -10.36 7.01
N VAL A 178 13.63 -10.07 5.75
CA VAL A 178 13.55 -11.08 4.68
C VAL A 178 14.95 -11.25 4.12
N PRO A 179 15.55 -12.46 4.19
CA PRO A 179 16.95 -12.69 3.84
C PRO A 179 17.22 -12.53 2.35
N PRO A 180 18.49 -12.31 1.96
CA PRO A 180 18.89 -12.22 0.56
C PRO A 180 18.55 -13.51 -0.21
N GLY A 181 18.34 -13.39 -1.51
CA GLY A 181 17.96 -14.52 -2.36
C GLY A 181 16.50 -14.96 -2.28
N THR A 182 15.67 -14.31 -1.44
CA THR A 182 14.23 -14.59 -1.35
C THR A 182 13.48 -14.03 -2.56
N GLY A 183 13.83 -12.83 -3.02
CA GLY A 183 13.21 -12.17 -4.16
C GLY A 183 13.34 -10.66 -4.09
N ILE A 184 12.77 -9.99 -5.09
CA ILE A 184 12.75 -8.54 -5.19
C ILE A 184 11.71 -7.96 -4.20
N CYS A 185 12.07 -6.89 -3.51
CA CYS A 185 11.31 -6.28 -2.41
C CYS A 185 9.80 -6.14 -2.70
N HIS A 186 9.46 -5.51 -3.82
CA HIS A 186 8.05 -5.22 -4.11
C HIS A 186 7.28 -6.46 -4.61
N GLN A 187 7.96 -7.41 -5.23
CA GLN A 187 7.37 -8.71 -5.59
C GLN A 187 7.12 -9.56 -4.34
N VAL A 188 8.10 -9.64 -3.43
CA VAL A 188 7.95 -10.32 -2.13
C VAL A 188 6.81 -9.68 -1.33
N ASN A 189 6.71 -8.34 -1.34
CA ASN A 189 5.60 -7.66 -0.70
C ASN A 189 4.26 -8.06 -1.32
N LEU A 190 4.13 -7.98 -2.64
CA LEU A 190 2.89 -8.30 -3.36
C LEU A 190 2.46 -9.76 -3.15
N GLU A 191 3.40 -10.70 -3.20
CA GLU A 191 3.12 -12.14 -3.21
C GLU A 191 2.99 -12.77 -1.82
N TYR A 192 3.69 -12.20 -0.80
CA TYR A 192 3.79 -12.83 0.53
C TYR A 192 3.40 -11.91 1.68
N LEU A 193 3.85 -10.65 1.71
CA LEU A 193 3.71 -9.80 2.88
C LEU A 193 2.35 -9.12 2.93
N ALA A 194 1.85 -8.66 1.77
CA ALA A 194 0.59 -7.96 1.67
C ALA A 194 -0.60 -8.89 1.92
N GLN A 195 -1.57 -8.40 2.70
CA GLN A 195 -2.74 -9.18 3.13
C GLN A 195 -4.06 -8.68 2.53
N THR A 196 -4.06 -7.54 1.84
CA THR A 196 -5.23 -6.81 1.33
C THR A 196 -6.17 -6.33 2.45
N VAL A 197 -6.58 -7.22 3.34
CA VAL A 197 -7.22 -6.91 4.62
C VAL A 197 -6.40 -7.53 5.73
N TRP A 198 -5.92 -6.69 6.63
CA TRP A 198 -5.17 -7.10 7.81
C TRP A 198 -6.12 -7.48 8.94
N SER A 199 -5.66 -8.27 9.89
CA SER A 199 -6.39 -8.52 11.12
C SER A 199 -5.42 -8.65 12.28
N ASP A 200 -5.70 -7.98 13.38
CA ASP A 200 -4.88 -8.00 14.58
C ASP A 200 -5.74 -7.80 15.84
N THR A 201 -5.20 -8.09 16.99
CA THR A 201 -5.90 -7.90 18.27
C THR A 201 -5.73 -6.46 18.72
N ASP A 202 -6.81 -5.80 19.15
CA ASP A 202 -6.73 -4.47 19.72
C ASP A 202 -6.29 -4.48 21.21
N GLN A 203 -6.21 -3.30 21.81
CA GLN A 203 -5.84 -3.12 23.22
C GLN A 203 -6.80 -3.81 24.21
N ASP A 204 -8.03 -4.13 23.78
CA ASP A 204 -9.06 -4.79 24.60
C ASP A 204 -9.11 -6.32 24.35
N GLY A 205 -8.20 -6.83 23.51
CA GLY A 205 -8.13 -8.25 23.16
C GLY A 205 -9.11 -8.69 22.07
N ILE A 206 -9.74 -7.76 21.37
CA ILE A 206 -10.73 -8.04 20.32
C ILE A 206 -10.03 -8.05 18.96
N MET A 207 -10.27 -9.10 18.15
CA MET A 207 -9.76 -9.15 16.77
C MET A 207 -10.43 -8.08 15.91
N VAL A 208 -9.63 -7.23 15.28
CA VAL A 208 -10.07 -6.15 14.40
C VAL A 208 -9.53 -6.36 13.00
N ALA A 209 -10.40 -6.30 11.99
CA ALA A 209 -10.03 -6.31 10.58
C ALA A 209 -10.03 -4.88 10.01
N TYR A 210 -9.04 -4.58 9.16
CA TYR A 210 -8.85 -3.27 8.54
C TYR A 210 -8.06 -3.39 7.24
N PRO A 211 -8.12 -2.41 6.30
CA PRO A 211 -7.34 -2.45 5.07
C PRO A 211 -5.84 -2.53 5.36
N ASP A 212 -5.14 -3.40 4.65
CA ASP A 212 -3.68 -3.38 4.61
C ASP A 212 -3.22 -2.11 3.91
N THR A 213 -2.34 -1.37 4.56
CA THR A 213 -1.79 -0.11 4.07
C THR A 213 -0.34 0.02 4.48
N LEU A 214 0.49 0.63 3.65
CA LEU A 214 1.89 0.80 4.01
C LEU A 214 2.49 2.09 3.44
N VAL A 215 3.56 2.52 4.09
CA VAL A 215 4.56 3.41 3.50
C VAL A 215 5.88 2.66 3.36
N GLY A 216 6.66 3.00 2.35
CA GLY A 216 7.92 2.32 2.11
C GLY A 216 9.06 3.30 1.82
N THR A 217 10.29 2.89 2.14
CA THR A 217 11.50 3.69 1.88
C THR A 217 11.96 3.64 0.42
N ASP A 218 11.14 3.12 -0.47
CA ASP A 218 11.41 3.00 -1.90
C ASP A 218 10.25 3.55 -2.73
N SER A 219 10.55 4.22 -3.85
CA SER A 219 9.55 4.84 -4.72
C SER A 219 8.57 3.84 -5.33
N HIS A 220 9.02 2.61 -5.61
CA HIS A 220 8.20 1.55 -6.21
C HIS A 220 7.37 0.74 -5.19
N THR A 221 7.32 1.18 -3.93
CA THR A 221 6.33 0.70 -2.94
C THR A 221 4.91 0.72 -3.49
N THR A 222 4.64 1.61 -4.43
CA THR A 222 3.34 1.74 -5.11
C THR A 222 2.89 0.50 -5.87
N MET A 223 3.76 -0.46 -6.18
CA MET A 223 3.41 -1.72 -6.85
C MET A 223 2.27 -2.47 -6.13
N VAL A 224 2.23 -2.40 -4.82
CA VAL A 224 1.24 -3.11 -3.99
C VAL A 224 -0.19 -2.62 -4.19
N ASN A 225 -0.38 -1.41 -4.74
CA ASN A 225 -1.72 -0.89 -5.05
C ASN A 225 -2.44 -1.72 -6.13
N GLY A 226 -1.72 -2.51 -6.93
CA GLY A 226 -2.31 -3.51 -7.82
C GLY A 226 -3.12 -4.58 -7.08
N LEU A 227 -2.81 -4.84 -5.80
CA LEU A 227 -3.51 -5.76 -4.90
C LEU A 227 -4.53 -5.04 -3.99
N ALA A 228 -4.93 -3.83 -4.33
CA ALA A 228 -5.80 -2.98 -3.50
C ALA A 228 -5.25 -2.67 -2.10
N VAL A 229 -3.95 -2.66 -1.94
CA VAL A 229 -3.25 -2.21 -0.73
C VAL A 229 -2.76 -0.79 -0.97
N LEU A 230 -3.25 0.16 -0.19
CA LEU A 230 -2.87 1.56 -0.35
C LEU A 230 -1.44 1.76 0.18
N GLY A 231 -0.52 2.10 -0.72
CA GLY A 231 0.88 2.25 -0.37
C GLY A 231 1.63 3.20 -1.30
N TRP A 232 2.60 3.92 -0.73
CA TRP A 232 3.48 4.83 -1.48
C TRP A 232 4.86 4.97 -0.84
N GLY A 233 5.80 5.49 -1.62
CA GLY A 233 7.15 5.76 -1.15
C GLY A 233 7.23 7.03 -0.32
N VAL A 234 8.03 6.99 0.75
CA VAL A 234 8.33 8.11 1.64
C VAL A 234 9.83 8.22 1.89
N GLY A 235 10.28 9.34 2.44
CA GLY A 235 11.66 9.48 2.91
C GLY A 235 11.95 8.65 4.15
N GLY A 236 13.23 8.39 4.45
CA GLY A 236 13.65 7.59 5.61
C GLY A 236 13.09 8.15 6.93
N ILE A 237 13.19 9.45 7.15
CA ILE A 237 12.67 10.13 8.35
C ILE A 237 11.16 9.96 8.52
N GLU A 238 10.40 10.02 7.42
CA GLU A 238 8.95 9.80 7.46
C GLU A 238 8.61 8.34 7.78
N ALA A 239 9.38 7.39 7.25
CA ALA A 239 9.24 5.98 7.58
C ALA A 239 9.53 5.72 9.06
N GLU A 240 10.60 6.31 9.61
CA GLU A 240 10.95 6.25 11.04
C GLU A 240 9.83 6.84 11.91
N ALA A 241 9.30 8.00 11.54
CA ALA A 241 8.17 8.61 12.24
C ALA A 241 6.95 7.69 12.25
N ALA A 242 6.63 7.07 11.12
CA ALA A 242 5.54 6.09 11.02
C ALA A 242 5.80 4.84 11.86
N MET A 243 7.03 4.31 11.86
CA MET A 243 7.44 3.21 12.74
C MET A 243 7.23 3.52 14.22
N LEU A 244 7.51 4.75 14.63
CA LEU A 244 7.35 5.23 16.01
C LEU A 244 5.92 5.70 16.35
N GLY A 245 4.95 5.40 15.47
CA GLY A 245 3.53 5.66 15.71
C GLY A 245 3.08 7.08 15.44
N GLN A 246 3.93 7.93 14.86
CA GLN A 246 3.51 9.25 14.42
C GLN A 246 2.64 9.15 13.17
N PRO A 247 1.52 9.88 13.12
CA PRO A 247 0.71 9.90 11.89
C PRO A 247 1.43 10.67 10.78
N VAL A 248 1.21 10.23 9.56
CA VAL A 248 1.58 10.97 8.35
C VAL A 248 0.56 12.09 8.17
N SER A 249 1.04 13.35 8.22
CA SER A 249 0.20 14.51 7.89
C SER A 249 0.04 14.60 6.38
N MET A 250 -1.19 14.62 5.90
CA MET A 250 -1.50 14.74 4.48
C MET A 250 -2.83 15.46 4.26
N LEU A 251 -2.98 16.11 3.12
CA LEU A 251 -4.30 16.58 2.69
C LEU A 251 -5.11 15.38 2.19
N ILE A 252 -6.44 15.40 2.39
CA ILE A 252 -7.32 14.43 1.69
C ILE A 252 -7.05 14.63 0.19
N PRO A 253 -6.49 13.63 -0.53
CA PRO A 253 -5.98 13.83 -1.86
C PRO A 253 -7.08 13.99 -2.91
N GLU A 254 -6.80 14.73 -3.97
CA GLU A 254 -7.56 14.63 -5.21
C GLU A 254 -7.40 13.22 -5.78
N VAL A 255 -8.45 12.69 -6.40
CA VAL A 255 -8.42 11.38 -7.05
C VAL A 255 -8.78 11.51 -8.52
N VAL A 256 -7.86 11.10 -9.39
CA VAL A 256 -8.10 11.03 -10.84
C VAL A 256 -8.57 9.62 -11.18
N GLY A 257 -9.78 9.50 -11.72
CA GLY A 257 -10.30 8.24 -12.21
C GLY A 257 -9.72 7.92 -13.59
N PHE A 258 -9.12 6.73 -13.77
CA PHE A 258 -8.62 6.27 -15.05
C PHE A 258 -9.44 5.06 -15.52
N LYS A 259 -10.35 5.30 -16.48
CA LYS A 259 -11.24 4.27 -16.99
C LYS A 259 -10.52 3.41 -18.05
N LEU A 260 -10.45 2.11 -17.82
CA LEU A 260 -9.99 1.12 -18.80
C LEU A 260 -11.20 0.40 -19.40
N THR A 261 -11.22 0.33 -20.73
CA THR A 261 -12.27 -0.35 -21.50
C THR A 261 -11.65 -1.31 -22.50
N GLY A 262 -12.44 -2.24 -23.05
CA GLY A 262 -11.96 -3.22 -24.02
C GLY A 262 -10.93 -4.19 -23.45
N GLU A 263 -10.15 -4.79 -24.34
CA GLU A 263 -9.06 -5.71 -24.02
C GLU A 263 -7.87 -5.49 -24.94
N MET A 264 -6.67 -5.86 -24.49
CA MET A 264 -5.46 -5.74 -25.31
C MET A 264 -5.51 -6.71 -26.49
N ILE A 265 -5.05 -6.25 -27.65
CA ILE A 265 -4.94 -7.07 -28.86
C ILE A 265 -3.73 -8.00 -28.76
N GLU A 266 -3.82 -9.15 -29.44
CA GLU A 266 -2.72 -10.11 -29.54
C GLU A 266 -1.45 -9.43 -30.07
N GLY A 267 -0.31 -9.73 -29.44
CA GLY A 267 0.98 -9.14 -29.78
C GLY A 267 1.35 -7.87 -29.02
N THR A 268 0.44 -7.34 -28.17
CA THR A 268 0.75 -6.27 -27.21
C THR A 268 1.04 -6.82 -25.83
N THR A 269 1.80 -6.07 -25.04
CA THR A 269 2.24 -6.46 -23.70
C THR A 269 1.77 -5.49 -22.63
N ALA A 270 1.85 -5.90 -21.35
CA ALA A 270 1.62 -5.00 -20.23
C ALA A 270 2.52 -3.75 -20.28
N THR A 271 3.75 -3.88 -20.80
CA THR A 271 4.66 -2.76 -20.97
C THR A 271 4.11 -1.72 -21.95
N ASP A 272 3.55 -2.15 -23.09
CA ASP A 272 2.94 -1.22 -24.05
C ASP A 272 1.79 -0.44 -23.43
N LEU A 273 0.94 -1.14 -22.67
CA LEU A 273 -0.18 -0.51 -21.94
C LEU A 273 0.34 0.50 -20.90
N VAL A 274 1.29 0.10 -20.05
CA VAL A 274 1.78 0.98 -18.97
C VAL A 274 2.47 2.22 -19.53
N LEU A 275 3.25 2.11 -20.59
CA LEU A 275 3.88 3.27 -21.23
C LEU A 275 2.83 4.27 -21.75
N LYS A 276 1.72 3.78 -22.31
CA LYS A 276 0.61 4.63 -22.74
C LYS A 276 -0.09 5.31 -21.55
N VAL A 277 -0.33 4.57 -20.49
CA VAL A 277 -0.90 5.10 -19.24
C VAL A 277 0.00 6.21 -18.66
N VAL A 278 1.31 5.96 -18.60
CA VAL A 278 2.31 6.95 -18.12
C VAL A 278 2.25 8.22 -18.95
N GLN A 279 2.23 8.11 -20.29
CA GLN A 279 2.12 9.26 -21.18
C GLN A 279 0.85 10.09 -20.90
N MET A 280 -0.30 9.41 -20.79
CA MET A 280 -1.59 10.07 -20.60
C MET A 280 -1.67 10.77 -19.24
N LEU A 281 -1.25 10.11 -18.16
CA LEU A 281 -1.28 10.66 -16.80
C LEU A 281 -0.29 11.83 -16.64
N ARG A 282 0.92 11.70 -17.21
CA ARG A 282 1.89 12.83 -17.21
C ARG A 282 1.34 14.06 -17.93
N LYS A 283 0.69 13.85 -19.07
CA LYS A 283 0.05 14.94 -19.82
C LYS A 283 -1.11 15.57 -19.05
N HIS A 284 -1.89 14.76 -18.33
CA HIS A 284 -3.03 15.22 -17.51
C HIS A 284 -2.58 16.03 -16.29
N GLY A 285 -1.46 15.67 -15.68
CA GLY A 285 -0.95 16.33 -14.47
C GLY A 285 -1.55 15.75 -13.19
N VAL A 286 -0.90 14.71 -12.65
CA VAL A 286 -1.37 13.95 -11.48
C VAL A 286 -0.44 14.07 -10.27
N VAL A 287 0.45 15.06 -10.25
CA VAL A 287 1.40 15.26 -9.14
C VAL A 287 0.64 15.51 -7.84
N ASN A 288 1.03 14.80 -6.78
CA ASN A 288 0.40 14.81 -5.46
C ASN A 288 -1.07 14.34 -5.44
N LYS A 289 -1.53 13.66 -6.50
CA LYS A 289 -2.88 13.09 -6.57
C LYS A 289 -2.80 11.57 -6.46
N PHE A 290 -3.92 10.96 -6.07
CA PHE A 290 -4.14 9.54 -6.28
C PHE A 290 -4.72 9.32 -7.68
N VAL A 291 -4.36 8.21 -8.30
CA VAL A 291 -5.02 7.70 -9.49
C VAL A 291 -5.75 6.43 -9.11
N GLU A 292 -7.01 6.30 -9.47
CA GLU A 292 -7.75 5.05 -9.28
C GLU A 292 -8.22 4.52 -10.62
N PHE A 293 -7.87 3.26 -10.88
CA PHE A 293 -8.23 2.57 -12.12
C PHE A 293 -9.58 1.89 -11.98
N TYR A 294 -10.44 2.04 -12.97
CA TYR A 294 -11.80 1.49 -12.98
C TYR A 294 -12.26 1.14 -14.39
N GLY A 295 -13.47 0.62 -14.54
CA GLY A 295 -14.05 0.24 -15.82
C GLY A 295 -14.00 -1.26 -16.07
N GLU A 296 -14.74 -1.70 -17.10
CA GLU A 296 -14.90 -3.11 -17.45
C GLU A 296 -13.61 -3.76 -17.99
N GLY A 297 -12.68 -2.96 -18.51
CA GLY A 297 -11.37 -3.45 -18.96
C GLY A 297 -10.57 -4.13 -17.85
N LEU A 298 -10.82 -3.79 -16.58
CA LEU A 298 -10.16 -4.45 -15.45
C LEU A 298 -10.48 -5.95 -15.36
N ASP A 299 -11.65 -6.39 -15.84
CA ASP A 299 -12.03 -7.81 -15.82
C ASP A 299 -11.15 -8.66 -16.75
N ARG A 300 -10.46 -8.02 -17.69
CA ARG A 300 -9.53 -8.63 -18.66
C ARG A 300 -8.05 -8.39 -18.31
N LEU A 301 -7.77 -7.62 -17.27
CA LEU A 301 -6.42 -7.23 -16.88
C LEU A 301 -5.94 -8.06 -15.69
N PRO A 302 -4.97 -8.99 -15.88
CA PRO A 302 -4.38 -9.76 -14.79
C PRO A 302 -3.79 -8.87 -13.70
N LEU A 303 -3.77 -9.35 -12.46
CA LEU A 303 -3.24 -8.56 -11.34
C LEU A 303 -1.76 -8.18 -11.53
N ALA A 304 -0.95 -9.03 -12.13
CA ALA A 304 0.44 -8.73 -12.44
C ALA A 304 0.58 -7.47 -13.33
N ASP A 305 -0.32 -7.29 -14.30
CA ASP A 305 -0.34 -6.12 -15.17
C ASP A 305 -0.82 -4.87 -14.41
N ARG A 306 -1.83 -5.03 -13.52
CA ARG A 306 -2.23 -3.95 -12.59
C ARG A 306 -1.07 -3.52 -11.70
N ALA A 307 -0.32 -4.48 -11.17
CA ALA A 307 0.85 -4.22 -10.35
C ALA A 307 1.95 -3.46 -11.12
N THR A 308 2.15 -3.80 -12.41
CA THR A 308 3.09 -3.09 -13.30
C THR A 308 2.66 -1.63 -13.50
N ILE A 309 1.36 -1.38 -13.70
CA ILE A 309 0.82 -0.02 -13.83
C ILE A 309 0.97 0.75 -12.51
N ALA A 310 0.63 0.12 -11.39
CA ALA A 310 0.75 0.72 -10.05
C ALA A 310 2.21 1.01 -9.69
N ASN A 311 3.14 0.14 -10.07
CA ASN A 311 4.57 0.29 -9.84
C ASN A 311 5.12 1.59 -10.44
N MET A 312 4.63 2.00 -11.61
CA MET A 312 5.07 3.19 -12.31
C MET A 312 4.37 4.49 -11.87
N ALA A 313 3.72 4.50 -10.71
CA ALA A 313 3.13 5.73 -10.18
C ALA A 313 4.14 6.89 -10.04
N PRO A 314 5.39 6.68 -9.58
CA PRO A 314 6.40 7.73 -9.58
C PRO A 314 6.70 8.28 -10.97
N GLU A 315 6.75 7.44 -11.99
CA GLU A 315 7.04 7.83 -13.37
C GLU A 315 5.92 8.70 -13.96
N TYR A 316 4.64 8.39 -13.72
CA TYR A 316 3.57 9.31 -14.13
C TYR A 316 3.33 10.45 -13.14
N GLY A 317 3.96 10.42 -11.96
CA GLY A 317 4.00 11.52 -11.00
C GLY A 317 2.88 11.53 -9.97
N ALA A 318 2.08 10.47 -9.86
CA ALA A 318 1.07 10.34 -8.83
C ALA A 318 1.65 9.79 -7.51
N THR A 319 0.96 10.02 -6.41
CA THR A 319 1.31 9.41 -5.12
C THR A 319 1.11 7.90 -5.17
N CYS A 320 0.04 7.43 -5.82
CA CYS A 320 -0.23 6.01 -6.06
C CYS A 320 -1.15 5.81 -7.26
N GLY A 321 -1.17 4.56 -7.79
CA GLY A 321 -2.12 4.10 -8.80
C GLY A 321 -2.89 2.90 -8.28
N PHE A 322 -4.07 3.14 -7.72
CA PHE A 322 -4.84 2.18 -6.94
C PHE A 322 -5.82 1.39 -7.81
N PHE A 323 -5.91 0.09 -7.54
CA PHE A 323 -6.90 -0.81 -8.13
C PHE A 323 -7.84 -1.33 -7.05
N PRO A 324 -9.17 -1.21 -7.19
CA PRO A 324 -10.12 -1.71 -6.21
C PRO A 324 -10.12 -3.23 -6.10
N ILE A 325 -10.58 -3.76 -4.96
CA ILE A 325 -10.75 -5.21 -4.73
C ILE A 325 -11.86 -5.76 -5.65
N ASP A 326 -11.56 -6.84 -6.37
CA ASP A 326 -12.49 -7.56 -7.22
C ASP A 326 -12.16 -9.07 -7.30
N ASN A 327 -12.82 -9.79 -8.20
CA ASN A 327 -12.60 -11.21 -8.41
C ASN A 327 -11.15 -11.55 -8.79
N GLU A 328 -10.46 -10.66 -9.52
CA GLU A 328 -9.06 -10.86 -9.90
C GLU A 328 -8.14 -10.78 -8.67
N THR A 329 -8.43 -9.87 -7.74
CA THR A 329 -7.74 -9.80 -6.45
C THR A 329 -7.86 -11.13 -5.70
N ILE A 330 -9.07 -11.69 -5.62
CA ILE A 330 -9.33 -13.00 -4.97
C ILE A 330 -8.58 -14.12 -5.67
N ARG A 331 -8.59 -14.14 -7.00
CA ARG A 331 -7.86 -15.14 -7.80
C ARG A 331 -6.37 -15.08 -7.53
N TYR A 332 -5.79 -13.88 -7.48
CA TYR A 332 -4.37 -13.69 -7.22
C TYR A 332 -3.97 -14.12 -5.81
N LEU A 333 -4.75 -13.77 -4.79
CA LEU A 333 -4.50 -14.19 -3.41
C LEU A 333 -4.48 -15.72 -3.28
N ARG A 334 -5.39 -16.42 -3.98
CA ARG A 334 -5.43 -17.88 -4.01
C ARG A 334 -4.21 -18.46 -4.74
N ASN A 335 -3.86 -17.91 -5.89
CA ASN A 335 -2.72 -18.37 -6.69
C ASN A 335 -1.37 -18.16 -6.00
N THR A 336 -1.26 -17.16 -5.13
CA THR A 336 -0.06 -16.85 -4.33
C THR A 336 -0.10 -17.46 -2.93
N GLY A 337 -1.05 -18.38 -2.66
CA GLY A 337 -1.05 -19.25 -1.49
C GLY A 337 -1.55 -18.61 -0.19
N ARG A 338 -2.36 -17.51 -0.26
CA ARG A 338 -3.08 -17.04 0.94
C ARG A 338 -4.11 -18.07 1.35
N ASP A 339 -4.28 -18.25 2.66
CA ASP A 339 -5.25 -19.21 3.19
C ASP A 339 -6.70 -18.80 2.87
N GLU A 340 -7.61 -19.79 2.73
CA GLU A 340 -9.00 -19.53 2.35
C GLU A 340 -9.75 -18.71 3.41
N GLY A 341 -9.34 -18.74 4.68
CA GLY A 341 -9.91 -17.89 5.73
C GLY A 341 -9.58 -16.43 5.50
N ARG A 342 -8.32 -16.11 5.10
CA ARG A 342 -7.90 -14.76 4.71
C ARG A 342 -8.65 -14.29 3.45
N ILE A 343 -8.75 -15.13 2.45
CA ILE A 343 -9.46 -14.82 1.21
C ILE A 343 -10.94 -14.51 1.48
N ALA A 344 -11.61 -15.33 2.29
CA ALA A 344 -12.99 -15.09 2.68
C ALA A 344 -13.17 -13.79 3.48
N LEU A 345 -12.20 -13.45 4.34
CA LEU A 345 -12.19 -12.18 5.07
C LEU A 345 -12.07 -10.99 4.12
N VAL A 346 -11.15 -11.03 3.16
CA VAL A 346 -10.95 -9.95 2.17
C VAL A 346 -12.24 -9.69 1.39
N GLU A 347 -12.87 -10.71 0.87
CA GLU A 347 -14.12 -10.58 0.10
C GLU A 347 -15.25 -10.01 0.96
N ALA A 348 -15.48 -10.60 2.14
CA ALA A 348 -16.56 -10.18 3.03
C ALA A 348 -16.36 -8.75 3.53
N TYR A 349 -15.13 -8.39 3.91
CA TYR A 349 -14.78 -7.05 4.36
C TYR A 349 -14.99 -6.00 3.27
N ALA A 350 -14.49 -6.27 2.06
CA ALA A 350 -14.61 -5.35 0.93
C ALA A 350 -16.09 -5.09 0.58
N LYS A 351 -16.92 -6.11 0.58
CA LYS A 351 -18.37 -5.99 0.35
C LYS A 351 -19.06 -5.22 1.49
N ALA A 352 -18.73 -5.51 2.73
CA ALA A 352 -19.32 -4.86 3.90
C ALA A 352 -19.01 -3.35 3.98
N ASN A 353 -17.84 -2.92 3.49
CA ASN A 353 -17.41 -1.52 3.47
C ASN A 353 -17.60 -0.81 2.12
N GLY A 354 -18.25 -1.45 1.14
CA GLY A 354 -18.50 -0.86 -0.17
C GLY A 354 -17.21 -0.55 -0.96
N MET A 355 -16.16 -1.37 -0.74
CA MET A 355 -14.86 -1.29 -1.43
C MET A 355 -14.74 -2.31 -2.56
N TRP A 356 -15.74 -3.18 -2.72
CA TRP A 356 -15.78 -4.19 -3.76
C TRP A 356 -16.14 -3.56 -5.11
N ARG A 357 -15.36 -3.86 -6.15
CA ARG A 357 -15.65 -3.43 -7.51
C ARG A 357 -16.49 -4.47 -8.25
N ASP A 358 -17.62 -4.05 -8.72
CA ASP A 358 -18.49 -4.78 -9.65
C ASP A 358 -19.03 -3.84 -10.73
N ALA A 359 -20.02 -4.29 -11.51
CA ALA A 359 -20.61 -3.51 -12.59
C ALA A 359 -21.34 -2.23 -12.10
N SER A 360 -21.68 -2.12 -10.82
CA SER A 360 -22.33 -0.94 -10.22
C SER A 360 -21.33 0.09 -9.67
N TYR A 361 -20.02 -0.19 -9.76
CA TYR A 361 -18.98 0.66 -9.21
C TYR A 361 -18.87 1.99 -9.97
N ASP A 362 -19.39 3.06 -9.36
CA ASP A 362 -19.49 4.40 -9.96
C ASP A 362 -19.07 5.51 -8.97
N PRO A 363 -17.77 5.62 -8.64
CA PRO A 363 -17.27 6.66 -7.75
C PRO A 363 -17.29 8.05 -8.38
N ILE A 364 -17.25 9.07 -7.52
CA ILE A 364 -16.99 10.45 -7.92
C ILE A 364 -15.48 10.68 -7.93
N TYR A 365 -14.95 11.23 -9.01
CA TYR A 365 -13.54 11.58 -9.14
C TYR A 365 -13.36 13.09 -9.31
N THR A 366 -12.20 13.62 -8.96
CA THR A 366 -11.82 15.03 -9.21
C THR A 366 -11.77 15.31 -10.71
N SER A 367 -11.26 14.38 -11.48
CA SER A 367 -11.27 14.38 -12.95
C SER A 367 -11.14 12.94 -13.47
N THR A 368 -11.42 12.74 -14.75
CA THR A 368 -11.39 11.39 -15.35
C THR A 368 -10.63 11.36 -16.66
N LEU A 369 -9.98 10.24 -16.92
CA LEU A 369 -9.41 9.83 -18.21
C LEU A 369 -10.02 8.51 -18.64
N SER A 370 -9.97 8.21 -19.93
CA SER A 370 -10.42 6.92 -20.48
C SER A 370 -9.43 6.41 -21.53
N LEU A 371 -9.19 5.10 -21.54
CA LEU A 371 -8.36 4.41 -22.50
C LEU A 371 -9.05 3.09 -22.91
N ASP A 372 -9.27 2.93 -24.19
CA ASP A 372 -9.63 1.63 -24.79
C ASP A 372 -8.36 0.83 -25.01
N MET A 373 -8.22 -0.30 -24.31
CA MET A 373 -7.05 -1.17 -24.39
C MET A 373 -6.89 -1.81 -25.77
N GLY A 374 -7.96 -1.91 -26.56
CA GLY A 374 -7.90 -2.34 -27.95
C GLY A 374 -7.16 -1.38 -28.89
N THR A 375 -6.85 -0.16 -28.42
CA THR A 375 -6.06 0.82 -29.18
C THR A 375 -4.57 0.79 -28.88
N ILE A 376 -4.14 -0.08 -27.97
CA ILE A 376 -2.72 -0.22 -27.62
C ILE A 376 -1.97 -0.88 -28.78
N VAL A 377 -0.83 -0.34 -29.09
CA VAL A 377 0.11 -0.86 -30.08
C VAL A 377 1.48 -1.08 -29.45
N PRO A 378 2.30 -2.00 -29.98
CA PRO A 378 3.68 -2.15 -29.53
C PRO A 378 4.42 -0.83 -29.55
N ALA A 379 5.13 -0.52 -28.47
CA ALA A 379 5.74 0.78 -28.27
C ALA A 379 7.05 0.68 -27.48
N ILE A 380 7.87 1.69 -27.64
CA ILE A 380 9.04 1.92 -26.79
C ILE A 380 8.93 3.30 -26.13
N SER A 381 9.82 3.57 -25.19
CA SER A 381 9.90 4.86 -24.51
C SER A 381 11.34 5.35 -24.49
N GLY A 382 11.51 6.65 -24.51
CA GLY A 382 12.81 7.30 -24.43
C GLY A 382 13.05 8.33 -25.55
N PRO A 383 14.32 8.83 -25.65
CA PRO A 383 15.53 8.32 -24.96
C PRO A 383 15.68 8.77 -23.50
N LYS A 384 14.90 9.72 -23.01
CA LYS A 384 15.15 10.33 -21.68
C LYS A 384 14.17 9.89 -20.59
N ARG A 385 12.88 9.73 -20.91
CA ARG A 385 11.84 9.58 -19.88
C ARG A 385 10.78 8.56 -20.29
N PRO A 386 10.15 7.87 -19.31
CA PRO A 386 9.11 6.87 -19.58
C PRO A 386 7.90 7.41 -20.34
N GLN A 387 7.56 8.69 -20.17
CA GLN A 387 6.46 9.33 -20.89
C GLN A 387 6.78 9.72 -22.34
N ASP A 388 8.03 9.62 -22.77
CA ASP A 388 8.45 9.86 -24.15
C ASP A 388 8.07 8.62 -24.99
N TYR A 389 6.77 8.43 -25.18
CA TYR A 389 6.13 7.26 -25.83
C TYR A 389 6.29 7.31 -27.35
N LEU A 390 6.76 6.21 -27.90
CA LEU A 390 6.99 6.00 -29.36
C LEU A 390 6.33 4.70 -29.79
N PRO A 391 5.23 4.78 -30.58
CA PRO A 391 4.61 3.59 -31.19
C PRO A 391 5.55 2.89 -32.15
#